data_e4cd038a27877d77782c80578bb1db90
#
_entry.id   e4cd038a27877d77782c80578bb1db90
#
_cell.length_a   1.000
_cell.length_b   1.000
_cell.length_c   1.000
_cell.angle_alpha   90.00
_cell.angle_beta   90.00
_cell.angle_gamma   90.00
#
_symmetry.space_group_name_H-M   'P 1'
#
loop_
_entity.id
_entity.type
_entity.pdbx_description
1 polymer ?
#
loop_
_entity_poly.entity_id
_entity_poly.type
_entity_poly.pdbx_seq_one_letter_code
_entity_poly.pdbx_strand_id
1 'polypeptide(L)'
;MGSEDVYKRQLAAFIDVVLAFFISYIVLRTKIIGRQLLDYIAMSALAIPGLVLGIGYLRTFYSINLPWDNTPLASWWFMIVIILAVRRLPYALRACNAVLMQISKYLEESAESLGAQKISIFRKILIPLMTGGLLAGFITSFSTATVELSATIMLVSTESEAPLAYAIYSYMQTAAGRGPGAAFGLIGVLIVAVGTYLSQLIIEKKYKQRGMEAKV
;
A
#
# COMPACT_ATOMS: atom_id res chain seq x y z
N MET A 1 16.53 -5.21 14.62
CA MET A 1 15.64 -4.92 13.47
C MET A 1 15.15 -6.25 12.97
N GLY A 2 13.95 -6.63 13.39
CA GLY A 2 13.45 -7.98 13.27
C GLY A 2 12.78 -8.23 11.92
N SER A 3 12.71 -9.50 11.56
CA SER A 3 11.87 -10.04 10.47
C SER A 3 10.42 -9.52 10.55
N GLU A 4 9.95 -9.18 11.75
CA GLU A 4 8.61 -8.66 12.04
C GLU A 4 8.25 -7.37 11.29
N ASP A 5 9.19 -6.43 11.14
CA ASP A 5 8.95 -5.19 10.41
C ASP A 5 8.70 -5.44 8.91
N VAL A 6 9.39 -6.40 8.32
CA VAL A 6 9.19 -6.80 6.91
C VAL A 6 7.79 -7.39 6.72
N TYR A 7 7.34 -8.25 7.64
CA TYR A 7 6.00 -8.87 7.56
C TYR A 7 4.88 -7.83 7.72
N LYS A 8 5.03 -6.85 8.62
CA LYS A 8 4.05 -5.76 8.79
C LYS A 8 3.86 -4.98 7.49
N ARG A 9 4.94 -4.64 6.79
CA ARG A 9 4.89 -3.92 5.51
C ARG A 9 4.36 -4.79 4.36
N GLN A 10 4.73 -6.07 4.32
CA GLN A 10 4.18 -7.00 3.33
C GLN A 10 2.68 -7.15 3.49
N LEU A 11 2.20 -7.29 4.73
CA LEU A 11 0.78 -7.39 5.03
C LEU A 11 0.03 -6.10 4.67
N ALA A 12 0.59 -4.93 5.01
CA ALA A 12 0.03 -3.64 4.63
C ALA A 12 -0.07 -3.50 3.11
N ALA A 13 1.02 -3.78 2.37
CA ALA A 13 1.03 -3.72 0.91
C ALA A 13 0.06 -4.73 0.26
N PHE A 14 -0.12 -5.90 0.86
CA PHE A 14 -1.12 -6.88 0.39
C PHE A 14 -2.55 -6.35 0.58
N ILE A 15 -2.85 -5.79 1.75
CA ILE A 15 -4.15 -5.15 2.04
C ILE A 15 -4.39 -4.02 1.04
N ASP A 16 -3.39 -3.19 0.78
CA ASP A 16 -3.48 -2.08 -0.17
C ASP A 16 -3.85 -2.56 -1.57
N VAL A 17 -3.20 -3.61 -2.06
CA VAL A 17 -3.47 -4.13 -3.41
C VAL A 17 -4.87 -4.72 -3.51
N VAL A 18 -5.31 -5.44 -2.49
CA VAL A 18 -6.66 -6.00 -2.45
C VAL A 18 -7.72 -4.88 -2.44
N LEU A 19 -7.57 -3.89 -1.55
CA LEU A 19 -8.47 -2.74 -1.49
C LEU A 19 -8.42 -1.92 -2.79
N ALA A 20 -7.23 -1.65 -3.31
CA ALA A 20 -7.04 -0.91 -4.55
C ALA A 20 -7.72 -1.59 -5.75
N PHE A 21 -7.64 -2.93 -5.84
CA PHE A 21 -8.34 -3.69 -6.88
C PHE A 21 -9.85 -3.47 -6.83
N PHE A 22 -10.46 -3.64 -5.65
CA PHE A 22 -11.90 -3.48 -5.50
C PHE A 22 -12.34 -2.03 -5.69
N ILE A 23 -11.63 -1.06 -5.11
CA ILE A 23 -11.93 0.37 -5.27
C ILE A 23 -11.82 0.76 -6.75
N SER A 24 -10.73 0.38 -7.43
CA SER A 24 -10.55 0.63 -8.87
C SER A 24 -11.70 0.07 -9.69
N TYR A 25 -12.11 -1.17 -9.41
CA TYR A 25 -13.22 -1.81 -10.10
C TYR A 25 -14.54 -1.04 -9.88
N ILE A 26 -14.85 -0.72 -8.61
CA ILE A 26 -16.08 0.03 -8.28
C ILE A 26 -16.09 1.39 -9.00
N VAL A 27 -14.98 2.12 -8.92
CA VAL A 27 -14.88 3.47 -9.48
C VAL A 27 -14.94 3.48 -11.01
N LEU A 28 -14.23 2.56 -11.68
CA LEU A 28 -14.07 2.59 -13.13
C LEU A 28 -15.07 1.71 -13.88
N ARG A 29 -15.64 0.67 -13.26
CA ARG A 29 -16.49 -0.31 -13.93
C ARG A 29 -17.96 -0.26 -13.53
N THR A 30 -18.28 0.29 -12.36
CA THR A 30 -19.67 0.36 -11.89
C THR A 30 -20.27 1.73 -12.06
N LYS A 31 -21.59 1.82 -11.93
CA LYS A 31 -22.34 3.09 -11.94
C LYS A 31 -22.93 3.42 -10.56
N ILE A 32 -22.37 2.85 -9.49
CA ILE A 32 -22.85 3.05 -8.12
C ILE A 32 -22.75 4.53 -7.76
N ILE A 33 -23.81 5.08 -7.17
CA ILE A 33 -23.85 6.47 -6.69
C ILE A 33 -22.81 6.61 -5.57
N GLY A 34 -21.99 7.65 -5.63
CA GLY A 34 -20.95 7.90 -4.62
C GLY A 34 -19.62 7.15 -4.87
N ARG A 35 -19.48 6.39 -5.97
CA ARG A 35 -18.23 5.69 -6.28
C ARG A 35 -16.98 6.59 -6.29
N GLN A 36 -17.13 7.84 -6.75
CA GLN A 36 -16.03 8.81 -6.75
C GLN A 36 -15.61 9.22 -5.34
N LEU A 37 -16.55 9.18 -4.37
CA LEU A 37 -16.22 9.45 -2.97
C LEU A 37 -15.24 8.42 -2.41
N LEU A 38 -15.33 7.15 -2.83
CA LEU A 38 -14.34 6.13 -2.45
C LEU A 38 -12.93 6.48 -2.94
N ASP A 39 -12.81 6.97 -4.17
CA ASP A 39 -11.53 7.41 -4.71
C ASP A 39 -10.99 8.61 -3.93
N TYR A 40 -11.81 9.62 -3.66
CA TYR A 40 -11.43 10.79 -2.87
C TYR A 40 -11.02 10.43 -1.44
N ILE A 41 -11.77 9.55 -0.77
CA ILE A 41 -11.42 9.09 0.58
C ILE A 41 -10.09 8.34 0.56
N ALA A 42 -9.91 7.42 -0.38
CA ALA A 42 -8.65 6.68 -0.51
C ALA A 42 -7.46 7.62 -0.77
N MET A 43 -7.64 8.64 -1.62
CA MET A 43 -6.60 9.62 -1.93
C MET A 43 -6.35 10.63 -0.81
N SER A 44 -7.33 10.91 0.05
CA SER A 44 -7.22 11.89 1.14
C SER A 44 -6.12 11.55 2.14
N ALA A 45 -5.74 10.28 2.26
CA ALA A 45 -4.65 9.84 3.13
C ALA A 45 -3.30 10.49 2.81
N LEU A 46 -3.07 10.94 1.57
CA LEU A 46 -1.87 11.69 1.19
C LEU A 46 -1.93 13.16 1.62
N ALA A 47 -3.12 13.73 1.69
CA ALA A 47 -3.32 15.13 2.08
C ALA A 47 -3.17 15.35 3.58
N ILE A 48 -3.42 14.32 4.40
CA ILE A 48 -3.32 14.42 5.85
C ILE A 48 -1.86 14.21 6.27
N PRO A 49 -1.24 15.13 7.05
CA PRO A 49 0.09 14.92 7.58
C PRO A 49 0.18 13.64 8.39
N GLY A 50 1.23 12.82 8.15
CA GLY A 50 1.37 11.50 8.79
C GLY A 50 1.34 11.57 10.30
N LEU A 51 1.98 12.57 10.91
CA LEU A 51 1.99 12.78 12.35
C LEU A 51 0.56 13.00 12.91
N VAL A 52 -0.26 13.76 12.18
CA VAL A 52 -1.68 14.01 12.57
C VAL A 52 -2.46 12.70 12.55
N LEU A 53 -2.27 11.87 11.52
CA LEU A 53 -2.86 10.53 11.49
C LEU A 53 -2.38 9.66 12.65
N GLY A 54 -1.06 9.62 12.93
CA GLY A 54 -0.50 8.85 14.03
C GLY A 54 -1.08 9.24 15.39
N ILE A 55 -1.18 10.55 15.67
CA ILE A 55 -1.80 11.08 16.89
C ILE A 55 -3.29 10.73 16.92
N GLY A 56 -4.00 10.86 15.80
CA GLY A 56 -5.41 10.51 15.70
C GLY A 56 -5.66 9.03 16.03
N TYR A 57 -4.85 8.13 15.47
CA TYR A 57 -4.91 6.69 15.77
C TYR A 57 -4.60 6.42 17.24
N LEU A 58 -3.53 7.00 17.77
CA LEU A 58 -3.16 6.83 19.17
C LEU A 58 -4.31 7.25 20.07
N ARG A 59 -4.85 8.45 19.90
CA ARG A 59 -5.94 8.96 20.76
C ARG A 59 -7.23 8.19 20.63
N THR A 60 -7.60 7.80 19.41
CA THR A 60 -8.86 7.07 19.17
C THR A 60 -8.82 5.67 19.76
N PHE A 61 -7.70 4.96 19.62
CA PHE A 61 -7.62 3.55 19.98
C PHE A 61 -6.91 3.28 21.31
N TYR A 62 -6.41 4.29 22.00
CA TYR A 62 -5.78 4.14 23.31
C TYR A 62 -6.76 3.75 24.41
N SER A 63 -8.00 4.25 24.33
CA SER A 63 -9.06 3.95 25.31
C SER A 63 -9.81 2.63 25.05
N ILE A 64 -9.51 1.97 23.93
CA ILE A 64 -10.12 0.71 23.56
C ILE A 64 -9.13 -0.41 23.89
N ASN A 65 -9.50 -1.30 24.79
CA ASN A 65 -8.64 -2.42 25.19
C ASN A 65 -8.97 -3.68 24.40
N LEU A 66 -7.93 -4.48 24.14
CA LEU A 66 -8.08 -5.81 23.57
C LEU A 66 -8.81 -6.74 24.56
N PRO A 67 -9.76 -7.57 24.11
CA PRO A 67 -10.59 -8.36 25.01
C PRO A 67 -9.85 -9.52 25.71
N TRP A 68 -8.65 -9.88 25.25
CA TRP A 68 -7.89 -11.04 25.77
C TRP A 68 -6.75 -10.68 26.71
N ASP A 69 -6.18 -9.48 26.67
CA ASP A 69 -5.03 -9.08 27.49
C ASP A 69 -5.14 -7.69 28.12
N ASN A 70 -6.26 -7.01 27.87
CA ASN A 70 -6.52 -5.66 28.38
C ASN A 70 -5.49 -4.60 28.00
N THR A 71 -4.66 -4.85 26.97
CA THR A 71 -3.74 -3.84 26.42
C THR A 71 -4.49 -2.86 25.53
N PRO A 72 -4.07 -1.57 25.47
CA PRO A 72 -4.68 -0.62 24.55
C PRO A 72 -4.55 -1.09 23.09
N LEU A 73 -5.62 -1.00 22.32
CA LEU A 73 -5.65 -1.37 20.92
C LEU A 73 -4.59 -0.61 20.11
N ALA A 74 -4.31 0.65 20.48
CA ALA A 74 -3.27 1.47 19.87
C ALA A 74 -1.87 0.86 19.97
N SER A 75 -1.60 0.07 21.00
CA SER A 75 -0.32 -0.61 21.22
C SER A 75 -0.20 -1.96 20.51
N TRP A 76 -1.25 -2.41 19.84
CA TRP A 76 -1.24 -3.67 19.13
C TRP A 76 -0.47 -3.54 17.80
N TRP A 77 0.44 -4.46 17.55
CA TRP A 77 1.31 -4.45 16.35
C TRP A 77 0.55 -4.26 15.02
N PHE A 78 -0.70 -4.75 14.95
CA PHE A 78 -1.53 -4.65 13.76
C PHE A 78 -1.98 -3.21 13.45
N MET A 79 -1.98 -2.31 14.44
CA MET A 79 -2.27 -0.89 14.22
C MET A 79 -1.21 -0.23 13.34
N ILE A 80 0.05 -0.67 13.44
CA ILE A 80 1.12 -0.24 12.53
C ILE A 80 0.80 -0.70 11.10
N VAL A 81 0.28 -1.92 10.93
CA VAL A 81 -0.13 -2.42 9.60
C VAL A 81 -1.25 -1.57 9.03
N ILE A 82 -2.28 -1.27 9.83
CA ILE A 82 -3.43 -0.47 9.39
C ILE A 82 -2.99 0.94 8.96
N ILE A 83 -2.17 1.61 9.77
CA ILE A 83 -1.76 2.98 9.44
C ILE A 83 -0.86 3.01 8.20
N LEU A 84 0.01 2.01 8.03
CA LEU A 84 0.81 1.85 6.82
C LEU A 84 -0.08 1.62 5.59
N ALA A 85 -1.07 0.73 5.69
CA ALA A 85 -2.01 0.46 4.62
C ALA A 85 -2.80 1.72 4.24
N VAL A 86 -3.41 2.41 5.20
CA VAL A 86 -4.15 3.66 4.92
C VAL A 86 -3.27 4.68 4.20
N ARG A 87 -2.02 4.83 4.63
CA ARG A 87 -1.07 5.80 4.05
C ARG A 87 -0.58 5.41 2.65
N ARG A 88 -0.51 4.12 2.34
CA ARG A 88 0.07 3.60 1.09
C ARG A 88 -0.97 3.16 0.07
N LEU A 89 -2.22 3.00 0.48
CA LEU A 89 -3.35 2.70 -0.42
C LEU A 89 -3.38 3.55 -1.69
N PRO A 90 -3.16 4.89 -1.66
CA PRO A 90 -3.18 5.71 -2.88
C PRO A 90 -2.19 5.26 -3.95
N TYR A 91 -1.03 4.75 -3.57
CA TYR A 91 -0.02 4.28 -4.53
C TYR A 91 -0.47 3.01 -5.25
N ALA A 92 -0.99 2.03 -4.50
CA ALA A 92 -1.56 0.82 -5.06
C ALA A 92 -2.79 1.13 -5.93
N LEU A 93 -3.64 2.06 -5.49
CA LEU A 93 -4.84 2.47 -6.21
C LEU A 93 -4.51 3.11 -7.56
N ARG A 94 -3.51 3.99 -7.61
CA ARG A 94 -3.05 4.58 -8.88
C ARG A 94 -2.52 3.53 -9.85
N ALA A 95 -1.73 2.56 -9.37
CA ALA A 95 -1.23 1.47 -10.21
C ALA A 95 -2.36 0.59 -10.75
N CYS A 96 -3.35 0.25 -9.91
CA CYS A 96 -4.53 -0.50 -10.33
C CYS A 96 -5.39 0.27 -11.32
N ASN A 97 -5.67 1.56 -11.07
CA ASN A 97 -6.44 2.42 -11.97
C ASN A 97 -5.77 2.50 -13.35
N ALA A 98 -4.45 2.75 -13.39
CA ALA A 98 -3.72 2.88 -14.64
C ALA A 98 -3.83 1.64 -15.53
N VAL A 99 -3.77 0.44 -14.95
CA VAL A 99 -3.89 -0.82 -15.71
C VAL A 99 -5.34 -1.12 -16.06
N LEU A 100 -6.29 -0.91 -15.14
CA LEU A 100 -7.69 -1.20 -15.39
C LEU A 100 -8.29 -0.29 -16.47
N MET A 101 -7.87 0.97 -16.54
CA MET A 101 -8.31 1.91 -17.61
C MET A 101 -7.91 1.44 -19.01
N GLN A 102 -6.85 0.64 -19.16
CA GLN A 102 -6.37 0.12 -20.44
C GLN A 102 -7.05 -1.19 -20.84
N ILE A 103 -7.71 -1.87 -19.89
CA ILE A 103 -8.44 -3.10 -20.19
C ILE A 103 -9.79 -2.70 -20.77
N SER A 104 -10.06 -3.16 -22.00
CA SER A 104 -11.35 -2.87 -22.66
C SER A 104 -12.50 -3.50 -21.86
N LYS A 105 -13.54 -2.69 -21.63
CA LYS A 105 -14.76 -3.14 -20.98
C LYS A 105 -15.52 -4.20 -21.79
N TYR A 106 -15.36 -4.18 -23.10
CA TYR A 106 -15.97 -5.17 -24.01
C TYR A 106 -15.55 -6.62 -23.71
N LEU A 107 -14.38 -6.84 -23.10
CA LEU A 107 -13.97 -8.19 -22.69
C LEU A 107 -14.87 -8.76 -21.58
N GLU A 108 -15.28 -7.90 -20.65
CA GLU A 108 -16.20 -8.27 -19.57
C GLU A 108 -17.61 -8.48 -20.13
N GLU A 109 -18.10 -7.56 -20.96
CA GLU A 109 -19.42 -7.60 -21.59
C GLU A 109 -19.57 -8.80 -22.55
N SER A 110 -18.54 -9.13 -23.32
CA SER A 110 -18.52 -10.33 -24.18
C SER A 110 -18.57 -11.61 -23.37
N ALA A 111 -17.82 -11.69 -22.26
CA ALA A 111 -17.86 -12.85 -21.40
C ALA A 111 -19.24 -13.02 -20.71
N GLU A 112 -19.86 -11.93 -20.27
CA GLU A 112 -21.22 -11.95 -19.73
C GLU A 112 -22.24 -12.43 -20.79
N SER A 113 -22.12 -11.96 -22.04
CA SER A 113 -22.98 -12.38 -23.15
C SER A 113 -22.86 -13.87 -23.47
N LEU A 114 -21.69 -14.48 -23.19
CA LEU A 114 -21.45 -15.92 -23.30
C LEU A 114 -21.88 -16.70 -22.05
N GLY A 115 -22.55 -16.05 -21.08
CA GLY A 115 -23.06 -16.69 -19.87
C GLY A 115 -22.05 -16.84 -18.73
N ALA A 116 -20.90 -16.16 -18.80
CA ALA A 116 -19.92 -16.23 -17.71
C ALA A 116 -20.44 -15.49 -16.46
N GLN A 117 -20.34 -16.13 -15.31
CA GLN A 117 -20.64 -15.51 -14.03
C GLN A 117 -19.58 -14.46 -13.66
N LYS A 118 -19.99 -13.42 -12.96
CA LYS A 118 -19.10 -12.30 -12.54
C LYS A 118 -17.82 -12.78 -11.85
N ILE A 119 -17.92 -13.75 -10.95
CA ILE A 119 -16.75 -14.30 -10.25
C ILE A 119 -15.76 -14.97 -11.22
N SER A 120 -16.26 -15.58 -12.27
CA SER A 120 -15.44 -16.19 -13.34
C SER A 120 -14.71 -15.11 -14.15
N ILE A 121 -15.39 -14.00 -14.47
CA ILE A 121 -14.81 -12.84 -15.15
C ILE A 121 -13.69 -12.24 -14.30
N PHE A 122 -13.93 -12.01 -13.00
CA PHE A 122 -12.89 -11.54 -12.08
C PHE A 122 -11.67 -12.47 -12.09
N ARG A 123 -11.88 -13.76 -11.86
CA ARG A 123 -10.80 -14.73 -11.65
C ARG A 123 -10.05 -15.07 -12.94
N LYS A 124 -10.77 -15.20 -14.08
CA LYS A 124 -10.18 -15.67 -15.34
C LYS A 124 -9.79 -14.56 -16.31
N ILE A 125 -10.33 -13.35 -16.17
CA ILE A 125 -10.08 -12.24 -17.08
C ILE A 125 -9.41 -11.07 -16.35
N LEU A 126 -10.10 -10.48 -15.37
CA LEU A 126 -9.61 -9.23 -14.75
C LEU A 126 -8.33 -9.43 -13.94
N ILE A 127 -8.29 -10.37 -13.00
CA ILE A 127 -7.11 -10.59 -12.16
C ILE A 127 -5.87 -10.92 -13.01
N PRO A 128 -5.91 -11.86 -13.97
CA PRO A 128 -4.75 -12.13 -14.84
C PRO A 128 -4.33 -10.93 -15.67
N LEU A 129 -5.28 -10.15 -16.20
CA LEU A 129 -4.97 -8.96 -16.96
C LEU A 129 -4.42 -7.82 -16.09
N MET A 130 -4.85 -7.71 -14.85
CA MET A 130 -4.39 -6.69 -13.89
C MET A 130 -3.11 -7.07 -13.15
N THR A 131 -2.57 -8.28 -13.31
CA THR A 131 -1.40 -8.76 -12.53
C THR A 131 -0.22 -7.78 -12.53
N GLY A 132 0.04 -7.11 -13.68
CA GLY A 132 1.10 -6.08 -13.76
C GLY A 132 0.86 -4.90 -12.82
N GLY A 133 -0.37 -4.38 -12.81
CA GLY A 133 -0.77 -3.28 -11.92
C GLY A 133 -0.79 -3.69 -10.45
N LEU A 134 -1.29 -4.90 -10.16
CA LEU A 134 -1.31 -5.44 -8.80
C LEU A 134 0.10 -5.62 -8.24
N LEU A 135 1.02 -6.21 -9.01
CA LEU A 135 2.42 -6.37 -8.60
C LEU A 135 3.13 -5.02 -8.46
N ALA A 136 2.95 -4.11 -9.41
CA ALA A 136 3.52 -2.78 -9.34
C ALA A 136 2.98 -2.00 -8.14
N GLY A 137 1.68 -2.08 -7.86
CA GLY A 137 1.04 -1.50 -6.69
C GLY A 137 1.61 -2.06 -5.39
N PHE A 138 1.76 -3.39 -5.31
CA PHE A 138 2.37 -4.05 -4.15
C PHE A 138 3.80 -3.57 -3.89
N ILE A 139 4.65 -3.60 -4.93
CA ILE A 139 6.06 -3.19 -4.80
C ILE A 139 6.17 -1.72 -4.39
N THR A 140 5.36 -0.84 -4.99
CA THR A 140 5.39 0.58 -4.69
C THR A 140 4.89 0.86 -3.27
N SER A 141 3.79 0.24 -2.85
CA SER A 141 3.26 0.35 -1.48
C SER A 141 4.29 -0.16 -0.47
N PHE A 142 4.83 -1.35 -0.66
CA PHE A 142 5.85 -1.94 0.20
C PHE A 142 7.11 -1.07 0.31
N SER A 143 7.66 -0.62 -0.84
CA SER A 143 8.88 0.18 -0.87
C SER A 143 8.71 1.51 -0.16
N THR A 144 7.60 2.20 -0.42
CA THR A 144 7.32 3.49 0.23
C THR A 144 6.97 3.35 1.71
N ALA A 145 6.37 2.23 2.14
CA ALA A 145 6.14 1.92 3.54
C ALA A 145 7.45 1.74 4.32
N THR A 146 8.54 1.35 3.65
CA THR A 146 9.87 1.18 4.26
C THR A 146 10.42 2.44 4.89
N VAL A 147 10.13 3.60 4.31
CA VAL A 147 10.61 4.92 4.77
C VAL A 147 9.54 5.73 5.50
N GLU A 148 8.40 5.12 5.86
CA GLU A 148 7.34 5.81 6.59
C GLU A 148 7.68 5.94 8.07
N LEU A 149 7.96 7.15 8.51
CA LEU A 149 8.23 7.50 9.90
C LEU A 149 7.08 8.28 10.52
N SER A 150 6.55 9.25 9.79
CA SER A 150 5.72 10.31 10.37
C SER A 150 4.43 9.80 11.02
N ALA A 151 3.82 8.76 10.46
CA ALA A 151 2.61 8.17 11.02
C ALA A 151 2.93 7.07 12.06
N THR A 152 4.02 6.34 11.87
CA THR A 152 4.36 5.19 12.72
C THR A 152 5.06 5.59 14.02
N ILE A 153 5.74 6.73 14.06
CA ILE A 153 6.52 7.18 15.23
C ILE A 153 5.70 7.23 16.53
N MET A 154 4.39 7.55 16.43
CA MET A 154 3.50 7.64 17.58
C MET A 154 2.95 6.29 18.04
N LEU A 155 3.06 5.23 17.23
CA LEU A 155 2.50 3.91 17.48
C LEU A 155 3.57 2.87 17.88
N VAL A 156 4.85 3.23 17.79
CA VAL A 156 5.93 2.35 18.21
C VAL A 156 5.96 2.28 19.73
N SER A 157 5.60 1.12 20.28
CA SER A 157 5.59 0.88 21.73
C SER A 157 6.90 0.29 22.24
N THR A 158 7.60 -0.51 21.42
CA THR A 158 8.86 -1.16 21.76
C THR A 158 9.87 -1.08 20.62
N GLU A 159 11.17 -1.04 20.94
CA GLU A 159 12.24 -1.01 19.93
C GLU A 159 12.24 -2.25 19.03
N SER A 160 11.81 -3.40 19.55
CA SER A 160 11.72 -4.66 18.78
C SER A 160 10.69 -4.58 17.64
N GLU A 161 9.65 -3.78 17.82
CA GLU A 161 8.57 -3.59 16.84
C GLU A 161 8.80 -2.39 15.91
N ALA A 162 9.88 -1.64 16.15
CA ALA A 162 10.15 -0.40 15.46
C ALA A 162 10.44 -0.60 13.96
N PRO A 163 9.76 0.15 13.07
CA PRO A 163 10.07 0.19 11.65
C PRO A 163 11.48 0.72 11.36
N LEU A 164 12.02 0.38 10.17
CA LEU A 164 13.34 0.85 9.72
C LEU A 164 13.49 2.37 9.85
N ALA A 165 12.48 3.12 9.44
CA ALA A 165 12.49 4.57 9.51
C ALA A 165 12.61 5.09 10.96
N TYR A 166 11.97 4.42 11.92
CA TYR A 166 12.12 4.74 13.34
C TYR A 166 13.53 4.43 13.84
N ALA A 167 14.12 3.32 13.44
CA ALA A 167 15.49 2.99 13.80
C ALA A 167 16.48 4.04 13.28
N ILE A 168 16.34 4.48 12.02
CA ILE A 168 17.13 5.58 11.45
C ILE A 168 16.98 6.83 12.32
N TYR A 169 15.76 7.22 12.64
CA TYR A 169 15.47 8.38 13.47
C TYR A 169 16.14 8.27 14.85
N SER A 170 15.95 7.15 15.54
CA SER A 170 16.50 6.91 16.87
C SER A 170 18.03 6.99 16.88
N TYR A 171 18.69 6.33 15.94
CA TYR A 171 20.16 6.40 15.81
C TYR A 171 20.66 7.81 15.53
N MET A 172 19.97 8.58 14.68
CA MET A 172 20.38 9.94 14.33
C MET A 172 20.26 10.94 15.47
N GLN A 173 19.54 10.61 16.56
CA GLN A 173 19.42 11.47 17.75
C GLN A 173 20.70 11.49 18.61
N THR A 174 21.60 10.55 18.44
CA THR A 174 22.85 10.48 19.20
C THR A 174 24.08 10.67 18.31
N ALA A 175 25.12 11.30 18.83
CA ALA A 175 26.35 11.52 18.06
C ALA A 175 27.04 10.20 17.66
N ALA A 176 27.04 9.20 18.55
CA ALA A 176 27.60 7.86 18.29
C ALA A 176 26.77 7.05 17.28
N GLY A 177 25.46 7.34 17.16
CA GLY A 177 24.55 6.63 16.27
C GLY A 177 24.51 7.18 14.84
N ARG A 178 25.16 8.30 14.53
CA ARG A 178 25.10 8.90 13.17
C ARG A 178 25.61 7.97 12.08
N GLY A 179 26.69 7.25 12.32
CA GLY A 179 27.20 6.26 11.36
C GLY A 179 26.21 5.11 11.07
N PRO A 180 25.75 4.37 12.08
CA PRO A 180 24.70 3.38 11.93
C PRO A 180 23.41 3.93 11.33
N GLY A 181 22.95 5.11 11.77
CA GLY A 181 21.76 5.76 11.22
C GLY A 181 21.88 6.05 9.73
N ALA A 182 23.03 6.56 9.27
CA ALA A 182 23.31 6.80 7.86
C ALA A 182 23.35 5.49 7.05
N ALA A 183 23.92 4.41 7.59
CA ALA A 183 23.94 3.10 6.95
C ALA A 183 22.53 2.54 6.76
N PHE A 184 21.67 2.60 7.78
CA PHE A 184 20.26 2.22 7.65
C PHE A 184 19.50 3.11 6.67
N GLY A 185 19.81 4.42 6.65
CA GLY A 185 19.26 5.36 5.68
C GLY A 185 19.60 4.97 4.25
N LEU A 186 20.85 4.60 3.98
CA LEU A 186 21.29 4.12 2.66
C LEU A 186 20.53 2.85 2.25
N ILE A 187 20.36 1.91 3.16
CA ILE A 187 19.58 0.69 2.91
C ILE A 187 18.13 1.06 2.54
N GLY A 188 17.51 1.98 3.28
CA GLY A 188 16.16 2.46 2.99
C GLY A 188 16.04 3.07 1.59
N VAL A 189 17.01 3.93 1.21
CA VAL A 189 17.07 4.54 -0.13
C VAL A 189 17.21 3.47 -1.22
N LEU A 190 18.08 2.48 -1.03
CA LEU A 190 18.26 1.39 -1.99
C LEU A 190 16.98 0.56 -2.16
N ILE A 191 16.28 0.23 -1.07
CA ILE A 191 15.01 -0.51 -1.14
C ILE A 191 13.97 0.27 -1.97
N VAL A 192 13.83 1.57 -1.72
CA VAL A 192 12.87 2.42 -2.47
C VAL A 192 13.28 2.54 -3.93
N ALA A 193 14.55 2.79 -4.21
CA ALA A 193 15.06 2.94 -5.58
C ALA A 193 14.87 1.65 -6.41
N VAL A 194 15.29 0.51 -5.85
CA VAL A 194 15.13 -0.81 -6.50
C VAL A 194 13.65 -1.15 -6.65
N GLY A 195 12.83 -0.94 -5.61
CA GLY A 195 11.39 -1.19 -5.67
C GLY A 195 10.69 -0.36 -6.73
N THR A 196 10.99 0.93 -6.81
CA THR A 196 10.42 1.83 -7.83
C THR A 196 10.83 1.40 -9.23
N TYR A 197 12.11 1.07 -9.42
CA TYR A 197 12.64 0.59 -10.71
C TYR A 197 11.97 -0.72 -11.15
N LEU A 198 11.86 -1.70 -10.24
CA LEU A 198 11.17 -2.97 -10.53
C LEU A 198 9.70 -2.76 -10.86
N SER A 199 9.01 -1.89 -10.15
CA SER A 199 7.61 -1.53 -10.43
C SER A 199 7.45 -0.98 -11.85
N GLN A 200 8.32 -0.06 -12.26
CA GLN A 200 8.32 0.50 -13.62
C GLN A 200 8.59 -0.57 -14.69
N LEU A 201 9.60 -1.42 -14.48
CA LEU A 201 9.90 -2.53 -15.41
C LEU A 201 8.73 -3.50 -15.60
N ILE A 202 8.00 -3.81 -14.53
CA ILE A 202 6.83 -4.71 -14.61
C ILE A 202 5.72 -4.06 -15.43
N ILE A 203 5.49 -2.78 -15.21
CA ILE A 203 4.50 -2.01 -15.98
C ILE A 203 4.90 -2.00 -17.45
N GLU A 204 6.11 -1.58 -17.79
CA GLU A 204 6.59 -1.47 -19.17
C GLU A 204 6.57 -2.80 -19.93
N LYS A 205 7.05 -3.89 -19.32
CA LYS A 205 7.00 -5.23 -19.94
C LYS A 205 5.58 -5.63 -20.33
N LYS A 206 4.62 -5.35 -19.47
CA LYS A 206 3.21 -5.66 -19.77
C LYS A 206 2.61 -4.74 -20.84
N TYR A 207 3.06 -3.51 -20.94
CA TYR A 207 2.67 -2.60 -22.03
C TYR A 207 3.19 -3.15 -23.38
N LYS A 208 4.49 -3.50 -23.47
CA LYS A 208 5.07 -4.07 -24.69
C LYS A 208 4.42 -5.37 -25.13
N GLN A 209 4.11 -6.26 -24.20
CA GLN A 209 3.43 -7.53 -24.53
C GLN A 209 2.00 -7.35 -25.08
N ARG A 210 1.38 -6.20 -24.86
CA ARG A 210 0.03 -5.87 -25.34
C ARG A 210 0.01 -5.09 -26.66
N GLY A 211 1.17 -4.90 -27.32
CA GLY A 211 1.28 -4.15 -28.56
C GLY A 211 0.94 -2.67 -28.43
N MET A 212 0.90 -2.15 -27.20
CA MET A 212 0.72 -0.73 -26.93
C MET A 212 2.10 -0.11 -26.69
N GLU A 213 2.75 0.38 -27.75
CA GLU A 213 3.91 1.24 -27.58
C GLU A 213 3.45 2.50 -26.83
N ALA A 214 3.98 2.71 -25.65
CA ALA A 214 3.85 3.98 -24.97
C ALA A 214 4.59 5.02 -25.82
N LYS A 215 3.83 5.83 -26.55
CA LYS A 215 4.38 7.08 -27.08
C LYS A 215 4.62 7.98 -25.86
N VAL A 216 5.88 8.08 -25.48
CA VAL A 216 6.39 9.10 -24.56
C VAL A 216 6.39 10.43 -25.27
#